data_3fb4da827bf710e640176fe4802dad87
#
_entry.id   3fb4da827bf710e640176fe4802dad87
#
_cell.length_a   1.000
_cell.length_b   1.000
_cell.length_c   1.000
_cell.angle_alpha   90.00
_cell.angle_beta   90.00
_cell.angle_gamma   90.00
#
_symmetry.space_group_name_H-M   'P 1'
#
loop_
_entity.id
_entity.type
_entity.pdbx_description
1 polymer ?
#
loop_
_entity_poly.entity_id
_entity_poly.type
_entity_poly.pdbx_seq_one_letter_code
_entity_poly.pdbx_strand_id
1 'polypeptide(L)'
;METTINVNLKIWRQRGPKEPGKFVKYRVENVSTGSSFLEMLDMLNQQLVDKGEEPVVFDNDCREGICGMCSLYVNGHPHGPVQGITTCQLHMRKFHDEEEITIEPWRSAGFPVIRDLMVNRNAFDQIQQAGGYVSFNCGGAPDANNIPISKEIADEAMDSATCIGCGACVAACKNGSAMLFVAAKVSQFALLPQGKVEAARRARAMVAKMDEVGFGNCTNTGACAAECPKNISLSNIARLNREFIKAKFAD
;
A
#
# COMPACT_ATOMS: atom_id res chain seq x y z
N MET A 1 17.89 -4.61 30.73
CA MET A 1 18.37 -5.66 29.83
C MET A 1 17.43 -5.69 28.64
N GLU A 2 17.96 -5.72 27.45
CA GLU A 2 17.16 -5.86 26.24
C GLU A 2 16.57 -7.27 26.19
N THR A 3 15.27 -7.37 26.01
CA THR A 3 14.58 -8.67 25.98
C THR A 3 14.70 -9.24 24.57
N THR A 4 15.12 -10.48 24.43
CA THR A 4 15.18 -11.21 23.15
C THR A 4 14.11 -12.31 23.11
N ILE A 5 13.67 -12.63 21.89
CA ILE A 5 12.75 -13.73 21.59
C ILE A 5 13.30 -14.60 20.45
N ASN A 6 12.86 -15.84 20.41
CA ASN A 6 13.07 -16.75 19.28
C ASN A 6 11.76 -16.84 18.49
N VAL A 7 11.86 -16.84 17.17
CA VAL A 7 10.67 -16.91 16.33
C VAL A 7 10.78 -17.99 15.25
N ASN A 8 9.67 -18.63 14.95
CA ASN A 8 9.54 -19.64 13.93
C ASN A 8 8.84 -19.01 12.72
N LEU A 9 9.54 -18.86 11.61
CA LEU A 9 9.04 -18.18 10.43
C LEU A 9 8.56 -19.19 9.40
N LYS A 10 7.38 -18.97 8.84
CA LYS A 10 6.81 -19.72 7.72
C LYS A 10 6.68 -18.76 6.54
N ILE A 11 7.70 -18.76 5.67
CA ILE A 11 7.86 -17.77 4.61
C ILE A 11 7.52 -18.38 3.25
N TRP A 12 6.74 -17.64 2.45
CA TRP A 12 6.51 -17.97 1.06
C TRP A 12 7.78 -17.77 0.24
N ARG A 13 8.20 -18.84 -0.47
CA ARG A 13 9.36 -18.81 -1.37
C ARG A 13 8.91 -19.18 -2.77
N GLN A 14 9.27 -18.34 -3.74
CA GLN A 14 8.93 -18.51 -5.15
C GLN A 14 10.06 -17.92 -6.01
N ARG A 15 10.66 -18.72 -6.88
CA ARG A 15 11.83 -18.29 -7.66
C ARG A 15 11.50 -17.31 -8.78
N GLY A 16 10.28 -17.35 -9.30
CA GLY A 16 9.86 -16.50 -10.41
C GLY A 16 8.35 -16.48 -10.63
N PRO A 17 7.84 -15.58 -11.50
CA PRO A 17 6.40 -15.39 -11.70
C PRO A 17 5.66 -16.62 -12.22
N LYS A 18 6.35 -17.49 -12.94
CA LYS A 18 5.77 -18.71 -13.57
C LYS A 18 6.05 -19.99 -12.79
N GLU A 19 6.81 -19.89 -11.70
CA GLU A 19 7.15 -21.05 -10.90
C GLU A 19 6.19 -21.19 -9.71
N PRO A 20 5.89 -22.44 -9.30
CA PRO A 20 5.07 -22.66 -8.12
C PRO A 20 5.82 -22.23 -6.88
N GLY A 21 5.17 -21.46 -6.00
CA GLY A 21 5.70 -21.12 -4.70
C GLY A 21 5.31 -22.14 -3.63
N LYS A 22 6.05 -22.13 -2.52
CA LYS A 22 5.80 -22.96 -1.34
C LYS A 22 6.21 -22.24 -0.07
N PHE A 23 5.61 -22.64 1.05
CA PHE A 23 6.08 -22.21 2.36
C PHE A 23 7.33 -22.99 2.77
N VAL A 24 8.31 -22.26 3.29
CA VAL A 24 9.53 -22.81 3.88
C VAL A 24 9.62 -22.32 5.33
N LYS A 25 10.03 -23.22 6.22
CA LYS A 25 10.19 -22.90 7.65
C LYS A 25 11.62 -22.50 7.95
N TYR A 26 11.77 -21.45 8.75
CA TYR A 26 13.03 -20.94 9.26
C TYR A 26 12.90 -20.68 10.77
N ARG A 27 14.02 -20.62 11.46
CA ARG A 27 14.11 -20.21 12.86
C ARG A 27 15.12 -19.09 13.01
N VAL A 28 14.73 -18.03 13.70
CA VAL A 28 15.63 -16.94 14.07
C VAL A 28 15.65 -16.84 15.58
N GLU A 29 16.85 -16.92 16.15
CA GLU A 29 17.07 -16.91 17.59
C GLU A 29 17.63 -15.57 18.06
N ASN A 30 17.39 -15.24 19.33
CA ASN A 30 17.92 -14.06 20.00
C ASN A 30 17.55 -12.73 19.30
N VAL A 31 16.35 -12.65 18.72
CA VAL A 31 15.85 -11.42 18.10
C VAL A 31 15.51 -10.41 19.19
N SER A 32 16.13 -9.22 19.16
CA SER A 32 15.77 -8.14 20.06
C SER A 32 14.30 -7.73 19.90
N THR A 33 13.58 -7.59 20.99
CA THR A 33 12.19 -7.06 20.96
C THR A 33 12.12 -5.60 20.53
N GLY A 34 13.23 -4.88 20.58
CA GLY A 34 13.38 -3.51 20.08
C GLY A 34 13.57 -3.42 18.57
N SER A 35 14.00 -4.51 17.91
CA SER A 35 14.19 -4.54 16.46
C SER A 35 12.86 -4.41 15.70
N SER A 36 12.94 -3.86 14.50
CA SER A 36 11.83 -3.88 13.54
C SER A 36 11.68 -5.28 12.91
N PHE A 37 10.51 -5.52 12.34
CA PHE A 37 10.23 -6.78 11.62
C PHE A 37 11.18 -7.00 10.43
N LEU A 38 11.57 -5.91 9.75
CA LEU A 38 12.51 -6.00 8.62
C LEU A 38 13.94 -6.31 9.09
N GLU A 39 14.37 -5.79 10.24
CA GLU A 39 15.67 -6.15 10.82
C GLU A 39 15.74 -7.64 11.20
N MET A 40 14.64 -8.21 11.70
CA MET A 40 14.54 -9.66 11.93
C MET A 40 14.69 -10.45 10.62
N LEU A 41 14.10 -9.97 9.49
CA LEU A 41 14.29 -10.58 8.18
C LEU A 41 15.73 -10.41 7.67
N ASP A 42 16.41 -9.28 7.97
CA ASP A 42 17.83 -9.09 7.66
C ASP A 42 18.70 -10.10 8.42
N MET A 43 18.38 -10.35 9.71
CA MET A 43 19.06 -11.39 10.51
C MET A 43 18.90 -12.78 9.90
N LEU A 44 17.69 -13.14 9.46
CA LEU A 44 17.44 -14.39 8.74
C LEU A 44 18.28 -14.46 7.46
N ASN A 45 18.30 -13.40 6.67
CA ASN A 45 19.05 -13.36 5.41
C ASN A 45 20.54 -13.49 5.64
N GLN A 46 21.08 -12.88 6.70
CA GLN A 46 22.47 -13.09 7.08
C GLN A 46 22.76 -14.56 7.42
N GLN A 47 21.88 -15.21 8.21
CA GLN A 47 22.03 -16.64 8.54
C GLN A 47 21.98 -17.53 7.30
N LEU A 48 21.16 -17.20 6.28
CA LEU A 48 21.07 -17.95 5.03
C LEU A 48 22.36 -17.78 4.19
N VAL A 49 22.85 -16.55 4.07
CA VAL A 49 24.11 -16.25 3.36
C VAL A 49 25.29 -16.98 4.00
N ASP A 50 25.40 -16.99 5.34
CA ASP A 50 26.47 -17.67 6.07
C ASP A 50 26.45 -19.20 5.86
N LYS A 51 25.27 -19.77 5.57
CA LYS A 51 25.09 -21.19 5.22
C LYS A 51 25.24 -21.47 3.72
N GLY A 52 25.47 -20.46 2.88
CA GLY A 52 25.51 -20.59 1.42
C GLY A 52 24.13 -20.82 0.80
N GLU A 53 23.05 -20.48 1.50
CA GLU A 53 21.67 -20.57 1.02
C GLU A 53 21.20 -19.26 0.40
N GLU A 54 20.21 -19.33 -0.51
CA GLU A 54 19.61 -18.14 -1.13
C GLU A 54 18.81 -17.32 -0.10
N PRO A 55 19.11 -16.01 0.07
CA PRO A 55 18.34 -15.13 0.94
C PRO A 55 16.89 -14.98 0.47
N VAL A 56 16.01 -14.60 1.39
CA VAL A 56 14.62 -14.23 1.08
C VAL A 56 14.59 -12.87 0.41
N VAL A 57 13.95 -12.79 -0.75
CA VAL A 57 13.81 -11.52 -1.48
C VAL A 57 12.56 -10.78 -1.02
N PHE A 58 12.71 -9.55 -0.56
CA PHE A 58 11.63 -8.65 -0.17
C PHE A 58 12.01 -7.18 -0.41
N ASP A 59 11.00 -6.35 -0.66
CA ASP A 59 11.20 -4.91 -0.85
C ASP A 59 11.32 -4.18 0.49
N ASN A 60 12.31 -3.30 0.59
CA ASN A 60 12.50 -2.42 1.74
C ASN A 60 13.38 -1.22 1.36
N ASP A 61 12.82 -0.01 1.39
CA ASP A 61 13.56 1.19 1.03
C ASP A 61 13.72 2.15 2.21
N CYS A 62 12.67 2.96 2.51
CA CYS A 62 12.81 4.06 3.47
C CYS A 62 12.96 3.60 4.91
N ARG A 63 12.37 2.48 5.31
CA ARG A 63 12.25 1.98 6.69
C ARG A 63 11.59 2.97 7.68
N GLU A 64 10.92 4.01 7.16
CA GLU A 64 10.29 5.10 7.93
C GLU A 64 8.77 5.17 7.73
N GLY A 65 8.17 4.20 7.03
CA GLY A 65 6.73 4.13 6.82
C GLY A 65 6.18 5.12 5.80
N ILE A 66 6.98 5.60 4.85
CA ILE A 66 6.59 6.64 3.88
C ILE A 66 6.66 6.22 2.41
N CYS A 67 7.45 5.21 2.04
CA CYS A 67 7.63 4.81 0.63
C CYS A 67 6.60 3.78 0.13
N GLY A 68 5.96 3.02 1.03
CA GLY A 68 4.99 1.98 0.68
C GLY A 68 5.58 0.70 0.09
N MET A 69 6.92 0.49 0.14
CA MET A 69 7.56 -0.67 -0.52
C MET A 69 7.54 -1.95 0.30
N CYS A 70 7.54 -1.91 1.64
CA CYS A 70 7.54 -3.06 2.52
C CYS A 70 6.20 -3.82 2.55
N SER A 71 5.81 -4.38 1.40
CA SER A 71 4.49 -4.92 1.09
C SER A 71 4.38 -6.39 1.46
N LEU A 72 4.23 -6.70 2.75
CA LEU A 72 4.16 -8.06 3.27
C LEU A 72 2.84 -8.34 3.97
N TYR A 73 2.31 -9.56 3.78
CA TYR A 73 1.36 -10.16 4.68
C TYR A 73 2.09 -10.80 5.86
N VAL A 74 1.71 -10.45 7.06
CA VAL A 74 2.21 -11.06 8.28
C VAL A 74 1.02 -11.58 9.08
N ASN A 75 0.99 -12.88 9.31
CA ASN A 75 -0.13 -13.58 9.96
C ASN A 75 -1.52 -13.28 9.34
N GLY A 76 -1.58 -13.13 8.01
CA GLY A 76 -2.81 -12.88 7.27
C GLY A 76 -3.28 -11.43 7.24
N HIS A 77 -2.52 -10.50 7.83
CA HIS A 77 -2.80 -9.06 7.81
C HIS A 77 -1.80 -8.31 6.93
N PRO A 78 -2.26 -7.44 6.02
CA PRO A 78 -1.37 -6.54 5.30
C PRO A 78 -0.59 -5.65 6.26
N HIS A 79 0.73 -5.63 6.13
CA HIS A 79 1.67 -4.96 7.04
C HIS A 79 1.77 -5.52 8.47
N GLY A 80 0.99 -6.57 8.82
CA GLY A 80 1.05 -7.23 10.12
C GLY A 80 -0.13 -6.91 11.05
N PRO A 81 -0.13 -7.47 12.26
CA PRO A 81 -1.29 -7.47 13.15
C PRO A 81 -1.59 -6.11 13.80
N VAL A 82 -0.72 -5.11 13.64
CA VAL A 82 -0.90 -3.78 14.23
C VAL A 82 -1.46 -2.81 13.19
N GLN A 83 -2.64 -2.27 13.44
CA GLN A 83 -3.29 -1.32 12.53
C GLN A 83 -2.58 0.04 12.48
N GLY A 84 -2.69 0.74 11.35
CA GLY A 84 -2.21 2.11 11.19
C GLY A 84 -0.69 2.24 11.02
N ILE A 85 0.05 1.13 10.84
CA ILE A 85 1.49 1.13 10.61
C ILE A 85 1.88 0.29 9.39
N THR A 86 3.07 0.53 8.88
CA THR A 86 3.68 -0.29 7.82
C THR A 86 4.57 -1.39 8.41
N THR A 87 4.91 -2.41 7.62
CA THR A 87 5.75 -3.52 8.09
C THR A 87 7.11 -3.06 8.63
N CYS A 88 7.71 -2.02 8.05
CA CYS A 88 8.98 -1.48 8.54
C CYS A 88 8.88 -0.79 9.91
N GLN A 89 7.67 -0.43 10.35
CA GLN A 89 7.39 0.15 11.67
C GLN A 89 6.84 -0.90 12.67
N LEU A 90 6.60 -2.12 12.22
CA LEU A 90 6.22 -3.24 13.07
C LEU A 90 7.46 -3.73 13.84
N HIS A 91 7.38 -3.76 15.18
CA HIS A 91 8.49 -4.17 16.04
C HIS A 91 8.27 -5.57 16.59
N MET A 92 9.37 -6.27 16.85
CA MET A 92 9.35 -7.65 17.35
C MET A 92 8.74 -7.81 18.76
N ARG A 93 8.65 -6.74 19.55
CA ARG A 93 7.91 -6.72 20.83
C ARG A 93 6.40 -6.98 20.70
N LYS A 94 5.86 -7.06 19.48
CA LYS A 94 4.47 -7.39 19.19
C LYS A 94 4.24 -8.89 19.00
N PHE A 95 5.31 -9.67 19.03
CA PHE A 95 5.32 -11.13 18.90
C PHE A 95 5.80 -11.77 20.20
N HIS A 96 5.47 -13.04 20.38
CA HIS A 96 5.82 -13.81 21.55
C HIS A 96 7.01 -14.74 21.28
N ASP A 97 7.70 -15.15 22.33
CA ASP A 97 8.75 -16.16 22.21
C ASP A 97 8.17 -17.48 21.65
N GLU A 98 8.90 -18.12 20.76
CA GLU A 98 8.51 -19.35 20.03
C GLU A 98 7.27 -19.20 19.12
N GLU A 99 6.78 -18.00 18.84
CA GLU A 99 5.64 -17.80 17.93
C GLU A 99 5.95 -18.24 16.50
N GLU A 100 5.00 -18.92 15.84
CA GLU A 100 5.06 -19.17 14.39
C GLU A 100 4.45 -17.98 13.64
N ILE A 101 5.27 -17.30 12.83
CA ILE A 101 4.89 -16.13 12.05
C ILE A 101 4.84 -16.52 10.58
N THR A 102 3.67 -16.38 9.95
CA THR A 102 3.48 -16.61 8.51
C THR A 102 3.72 -15.33 7.74
N ILE A 103 4.57 -15.39 6.68
CA ILE A 103 4.93 -14.24 5.85
C ILE A 103 4.70 -14.58 4.38
N GLU A 104 3.94 -13.71 3.69
CA GLU A 104 3.52 -13.92 2.30
C GLU A 104 3.60 -12.62 1.50
N PRO A 105 3.74 -12.70 0.16
CA PRO A 105 3.61 -11.54 -0.71
C PRO A 105 2.14 -11.09 -0.80
N TRP A 106 1.88 -9.90 -1.36
CA TRP A 106 0.51 -9.50 -1.71
C TRP A 106 -0.14 -10.54 -2.64
N ARG A 107 -1.35 -10.98 -2.30
CA ARG A 107 -2.14 -11.91 -3.09
C ARG A 107 -3.14 -11.15 -3.95
N SER A 108 -2.72 -10.66 -5.10
CA SER A 108 -3.60 -9.98 -6.04
C SER A 108 -3.12 -10.19 -7.47
N ALA A 109 -4.05 -10.37 -8.41
CA ALA A 109 -3.73 -10.42 -9.83
C ALA A 109 -3.05 -9.12 -10.32
N GLY A 110 -3.40 -7.97 -9.72
CA GLY A 110 -2.77 -6.68 -10.01
C GLY A 110 -1.34 -6.54 -9.48
N PHE A 111 -0.88 -7.46 -8.61
CA PHE A 111 0.46 -7.49 -8.04
C PHE A 111 1.11 -8.87 -8.23
N PRO A 112 1.44 -9.27 -9.45
CA PRO A 112 2.08 -10.57 -9.69
C PRO A 112 3.42 -10.66 -8.96
N VAL A 113 3.70 -11.84 -8.39
CA VAL A 113 4.95 -12.08 -7.67
C VAL A 113 6.13 -12.04 -8.65
N ILE A 114 7.15 -11.28 -8.33
CA ILE A 114 8.44 -11.27 -9.04
C ILE A 114 9.31 -12.41 -8.51
N ARG A 115 9.55 -12.40 -7.20
CA ARG A 115 10.31 -13.44 -6.49
C ARG A 115 10.01 -13.39 -5.00
N ASP A 116 9.81 -14.52 -4.37
CA ASP A 116 9.54 -14.68 -2.94
C ASP A 116 8.43 -13.74 -2.45
N LEU A 117 8.77 -12.68 -1.73
CA LEU A 117 7.84 -11.71 -1.15
C LEU A 117 7.72 -10.43 -1.98
N MET A 118 8.57 -10.27 -3.00
CA MET A 118 8.56 -9.11 -3.89
C MET A 118 7.47 -9.25 -4.96
N VAL A 119 6.69 -8.19 -5.17
CA VAL A 119 5.62 -8.13 -6.17
C VAL A 119 5.82 -7.00 -7.17
N ASN A 120 5.31 -7.18 -8.39
CA ASN A 120 5.30 -6.14 -9.41
C ASN A 120 4.18 -5.12 -9.12
N ARG A 121 4.53 -3.85 -8.99
CA ARG A 121 3.62 -2.75 -8.65
C ARG A 121 3.36 -1.78 -9.80
N ASN A 122 3.85 -2.08 -11.00
CA ASN A 122 3.71 -1.21 -12.19
C ASN A 122 2.25 -0.83 -12.48
N ALA A 123 1.27 -1.66 -12.08
CA ALA A 123 -0.14 -1.34 -12.23
C ALA A 123 -0.54 -0.06 -11.47
N PHE A 124 0.01 0.17 -10.28
CA PHE A 124 -0.22 1.41 -9.53
C PHE A 124 0.45 2.62 -10.21
N ASP A 125 1.66 2.44 -10.73
CA ASP A 125 2.37 3.50 -11.45
C ASP A 125 1.61 3.90 -12.72
N GLN A 126 1.06 2.95 -13.47
CA GLN A 126 0.23 3.22 -14.63
C GLN A 126 -1.05 4.00 -14.27
N ILE A 127 -1.71 3.64 -13.17
CA ILE A 127 -2.87 4.40 -12.67
C ILE A 127 -2.45 5.82 -12.29
N GLN A 128 -1.32 5.98 -11.61
CA GLN A 128 -0.79 7.29 -11.21
C GLN A 128 -0.48 8.15 -12.45
N GLN A 129 0.15 7.58 -13.48
CA GLN A 129 0.44 8.25 -14.75
C GLN A 129 -0.82 8.66 -15.51
N ALA A 130 -1.92 7.91 -15.37
CA ALA A 130 -3.18 8.23 -16.05
C ALA A 130 -3.85 9.53 -15.57
N GLY A 131 -3.56 9.98 -14.34
CA GLY A 131 -4.18 11.22 -13.84
C GLY A 131 -3.84 11.60 -12.40
N GLY A 132 -2.97 10.86 -11.72
CA GLY A 132 -2.62 11.10 -10.33
C GLY A 132 -1.69 12.30 -10.09
N TYR A 133 -1.76 13.32 -10.94
CA TYR A 133 -0.94 14.52 -10.89
C TYR A 133 -1.76 15.76 -11.31
N VAL A 134 -1.22 16.93 -11.09
CA VAL A 134 -1.71 18.21 -11.65
C VAL A 134 -0.75 18.62 -12.77
N SER A 135 -1.28 18.87 -13.98
CA SER A 135 -0.51 19.40 -15.09
C SER A 135 -0.44 20.93 -15.01
N PHE A 136 0.15 21.56 -16.03
CA PHE A 136 0.14 23.02 -16.17
C PHE A 136 -1.29 23.60 -16.41
N ASN A 137 -2.27 22.77 -16.78
CA ASN A 137 -3.67 23.17 -16.97
C ASN A 137 -4.40 23.22 -15.63
N CYS A 138 -4.01 24.14 -14.76
CA CYS A 138 -4.57 24.30 -13.42
C CYS A 138 -5.53 25.51 -13.27
N GLY A 139 -5.84 26.21 -14.36
CA GLY A 139 -6.66 27.42 -14.38
C GLY A 139 -5.88 28.70 -14.12
N GLY A 140 -6.60 29.82 -13.99
CA GLY A 140 -6.00 31.14 -13.69
C GLY A 140 -5.59 31.26 -12.22
N ALA A 141 -4.62 32.11 -11.92
CA ALA A 141 -4.28 32.48 -10.54
C ALA A 141 -5.39 33.33 -9.93
N PRO A 142 -5.82 33.04 -8.70
CA PRO A 142 -6.75 33.91 -7.96
C PRO A 142 -6.04 35.19 -7.47
N ASP A 143 -6.82 36.19 -7.05
CA ASP A 143 -6.29 37.38 -6.38
C ASP A 143 -5.47 37.01 -5.13
N ALA A 144 -4.43 37.81 -4.83
CA ALA A 144 -3.47 37.51 -3.77
C ALA A 144 -4.12 37.36 -2.37
N ASN A 145 -5.23 38.05 -2.11
CA ASN A 145 -5.95 37.99 -0.82
C ASN A 145 -7.15 37.03 -0.85
N ASN A 146 -7.31 36.24 -1.91
CA ASN A 146 -8.38 35.28 -2.01
C ASN A 146 -8.08 34.03 -1.18
N ILE A 147 -9.10 33.49 -0.50
CA ILE A 147 -9.08 32.17 0.15
C ILE A 147 -9.83 31.18 -0.73
N PRO A 148 -9.12 30.41 -1.59
CA PRO A 148 -9.76 29.56 -2.60
C PRO A 148 -10.62 28.42 -2.02
N ILE A 149 -10.25 27.91 -0.83
CA ILE A 149 -10.94 26.83 -0.08
C ILE A 149 -10.83 27.08 1.42
N SER A 150 -11.76 26.53 2.21
CA SER A 150 -11.65 26.55 3.66
C SER A 150 -10.53 25.62 4.18
N LYS A 151 -10.10 25.84 5.43
CA LYS A 151 -9.10 24.99 6.07
C LYS A 151 -9.57 23.53 6.14
N GLU A 152 -10.82 23.27 6.47
CA GLU A 152 -11.40 21.93 6.60
C GLU A 152 -11.30 21.17 5.27
N ILE A 153 -11.57 21.84 4.14
CA ILE A 153 -11.43 21.24 2.80
C ILE A 153 -9.97 20.96 2.49
N ALA A 154 -9.05 21.88 2.87
CA ALA A 154 -7.62 21.67 2.68
C ALA A 154 -7.12 20.49 3.52
N ASP A 155 -7.52 20.40 4.78
CA ASP A 155 -7.16 19.29 5.67
C ASP A 155 -7.65 17.95 5.10
N GLU A 156 -8.90 17.86 4.65
CA GLU A 156 -9.44 16.65 4.00
C GLU A 156 -8.68 16.26 2.73
N ALA A 157 -8.24 17.26 1.94
CA ALA A 157 -7.40 17.00 0.78
C ALA A 157 -6.03 16.46 1.17
N MET A 158 -5.42 16.99 2.23
CA MET A 158 -4.12 16.54 2.73
C MET A 158 -4.21 15.16 3.37
N ASP A 159 -5.27 14.84 4.11
CA ASP A 159 -5.52 13.50 4.63
C ASP A 159 -5.59 12.48 3.49
N SER A 160 -6.25 12.82 2.39
CA SER A 160 -6.27 11.97 1.18
C SER A 160 -4.89 11.84 0.54
N ALA A 161 -4.06 12.88 0.61
CA ALA A 161 -2.70 12.91 0.07
C ALA A 161 -1.71 12.03 0.85
N THR A 162 -2.03 11.64 2.09
CA THR A 162 -1.16 10.78 2.92
C THR A 162 -1.01 9.36 2.36
N CYS A 163 -1.81 8.97 1.36
CA CYS A 163 -1.69 7.68 0.70
C CYS A 163 -0.29 7.48 0.11
N ILE A 164 0.42 6.45 0.59
CA ILE A 164 1.78 6.08 0.14
C ILE A 164 1.80 5.04 -0.98
N GLY A 165 0.63 4.66 -1.50
CA GLY A 165 0.53 3.66 -2.58
C GLY A 165 1.06 2.27 -2.19
N CYS A 166 1.00 1.85 -0.94
CA CYS A 166 1.59 0.59 -0.49
C CYS A 166 0.88 -0.68 -1.02
N GLY A 167 -0.39 -0.59 -1.41
CA GLY A 167 -1.16 -1.73 -1.92
C GLY A 167 -1.90 -2.54 -0.85
N ALA A 168 -1.80 -2.20 0.44
CA ALA A 168 -2.53 -2.89 1.52
C ALA A 168 -4.04 -2.95 1.29
N CYS A 169 -4.61 -1.89 0.74
CA CYS A 169 -6.03 -1.80 0.39
C CYS A 169 -6.45 -2.84 -0.67
N VAL A 170 -5.61 -3.12 -1.65
CA VAL A 170 -5.84 -4.16 -2.66
C VAL A 170 -5.67 -5.53 -2.03
N ALA A 171 -4.60 -5.70 -1.26
CA ALA A 171 -4.29 -6.96 -0.58
C ALA A 171 -5.42 -7.39 0.38
N ALA A 172 -5.96 -6.46 1.18
CA ALA A 172 -7.06 -6.72 2.10
C ALA A 172 -8.40 -6.99 1.41
N CYS A 173 -8.55 -6.55 0.15
CA CYS A 173 -9.82 -6.63 -0.56
C CYS A 173 -10.07 -8.03 -1.13
N LYS A 174 -11.20 -8.65 -0.82
CA LYS A 174 -11.58 -9.96 -1.40
C LYS A 174 -11.61 -9.97 -2.93
N ASN A 175 -11.90 -8.83 -3.54
CA ASN A 175 -11.94 -8.67 -4.99
C ASN A 175 -10.63 -8.11 -5.57
N GLY A 176 -9.61 -7.83 -4.76
CA GLY A 176 -8.38 -7.19 -5.22
C GLY A 176 -8.61 -5.81 -5.85
N SER A 177 -9.55 -5.02 -5.33
CA SER A 177 -9.89 -3.70 -5.88
C SER A 177 -8.91 -2.62 -5.47
N ALA A 178 -8.46 -1.79 -6.41
CA ALA A 178 -7.63 -0.61 -6.16
C ALA A 178 -8.45 0.66 -5.86
N MET A 179 -9.75 0.51 -5.63
CA MET A 179 -10.70 1.64 -5.50
C MET A 179 -10.27 2.67 -4.46
N LEU A 180 -9.77 2.25 -3.27
CA LEU A 180 -9.35 3.19 -2.24
C LEU A 180 -8.09 3.98 -2.65
N PHE A 181 -7.15 3.35 -3.33
CA PHE A 181 -5.94 3.99 -3.86
C PHE A 181 -6.31 5.08 -4.89
N VAL A 182 -7.14 4.73 -5.88
CA VAL A 182 -7.62 5.68 -6.90
C VAL A 182 -8.42 6.81 -6.26
N ALA A 183 -9.31 6.45 -5.33
CA ALA A 183 -10.18 7.39 -4.62
C ALA A 183 -9.40 8.43 -3.81
N ALA A 184 -8.33 8.03 -3.13
CA ALA A 184 -7.49 8.95 -2.37
C ALA A 184 -6.90 10.04 -3.27
N LYS A 185 -6.37 9.66 -4.43
CA LYS A 185 -5.75 10.61 -5.36
C LYS A 185 -6.78 11.50 -6.06
N VAL A 186 -7.90 10.92 -6.53
CA VAL A 186 -8.99 11.70 -7.13
C VAL A 186 -9.59 12.67 -6.12
N SER A 187 -9.80 12.25 -4.86
CA SER A 187 -10.30 13.11 -3.80
C SER A 187 -9.37 14.27 -3.49
N GLN A 188 -8.09 14.00 -3.33
CA GLN A 188 -7.06 15.03 -3.09
C GLN A 188 -7.21 16.18 -4.09
N PHE A 189 -7.20 15.86 -5.38
CA PHE A 189 -7.22 16.87 -6.44
C PHE A 189 -8.62 17.45 -6.73
N ALA A 190 -9.69 16.73 -6.43
CA ALA A 190 -11.04 17.29 -6.52
C ALA A 190 -11.35 18.35 -5.46
N LEU A 191 -10.68 18.24 -4.29
CA LEU A 191 -10.82 19.20 -3.20
C LEU A 191 -9.93 20.43 -3.38
N LEU A 192 -8.73 20.26 -3.95
CA LEU A 192 -7.79 21.35 -4.17
C LEU A 192 -8.14 22.20 -5.39
N PRO A 193 -8.00 23.55 -5.31
CA PRO A 193 -8.35 24.47 -6.40
C PRO A 193 -7.63 24.11 -7.72
N GLN A 194 -6.33 23.84 -7.66
CA GLN A 194 -5.49 23.53 -8.81
C GLN A 194 -5.82 22.18 -9.48
N GLY A 195 -6.54 21.30 -8.79
CA GLY A 195 -6.96 20.00 -9.34
C GLY A 195 -8.33 20.02 -10.03
N LYS A 196 -9.14 21.08 -9.83
CA LYS A 196 -10.53 21.12 -10.26
C LYS A 196 -10.70 21.17 -11.78
N VAL A 197 -9.83 21.87 -12.49
CA VAL A 197 -9.90 22.01 -13.96
C VAL A 197 -9.81 20.66 -14.66
N GLU A 198 -9.01 19.75 -14.13
CA GLU A 198 -8.79 18.42 -14.69
C GLU A 198 -9.60 17.30 -13.99
N ALA A 199 -10.48 17.64 -13.06
CA ALA A 199 -11.15 16.65 -12.20
C ALA A 199 -11.94 15.60 -13.00
N ALA A 200 -12.70 16.01 -14.01
CA ALA A 200 -13.49 15.11 -14.85
C ALA A 200 -12.61 14.16 -15.66
N ARG A 201 -11.57 14.69 -16.32
CA ARG A 201 -10.61 13.90 -17.09
C ARG A 201 -9.88 12.92 -16.18
N ARG A 202 -9.42 13.38 -15.02
CA ARG A 202 -8.71 12.56 -14.02
C ARG A 202 -9.55 11.38 -13.54
N ALA A 203 -10.81 11.65 -13.14
CA ALA A 203 -11.70 10.60 -12.63
C ALA A 203 -11.94 9.51 -13.70
N ARG A 204 -12.23 9.90 -14.96
CA ARG A 204 -12.42 8.96 -16.06
C ARG A 204 -11.16 8.16 -16.37
N ALA A 205 -10.02 8.83 -16.52
CA ALA A 205 -8.77 8.21 -16.93
C ALA A 205 -8.23 7.22 -15.87
N MET A 206 -8.24 7.61 -14.59
CA MET A 206 -7.73 6.75 -13.52
C MET A 206 -8.64 5.54 -13.26
N VAL A 207 -9.97 5.69 -13.37
CA VAL A 207 -10.89 4.55 -13.25
C VAL A 207 -10.72 3.60 -14.43
N ALA A 208 -10.68 4.12 -15.67
CA ALA A 208 -10.46 3.29 -16.85
C ALA A 208 -9.12 2.53 -16.78
N LYS A 209 -8.06 3.19 -16.32
CA LYS A 209 -6.76 2.54 -16.17
C LYS A 209 -6.80 1.47 -15.07
N MET A 210 -7.49 1.70 -13.95
CA MET A 210 -7.66 0.72 -12.90
C MET A 210 -8.33 -0.57 -13.41
N ASP A 211 -9.37 -0.42 -14.25
CA ASP A 211 -10.06 -1.56 -14.86
C ASP A 211 -9.16 -2.28 -15.89
N GLU A 212 -8.41 -1.52 -16.70
CA GLU A 212 -7.49 -2.05 -17.71
C GLU A 212 -6.36 -2.90 -17.12
N VAL A 213 -5.78 -2.48 -15.98
CA VAL A 213 -4.63 -3.17 -15.36
C VAL A 213 -5.04 -4.33 -14.44
N GLY A 214 -6.30 -4.72 -14.47
CA GLY A 214 -6.79 -5.99 -13.91
C GLY A 214 -7.15 -5.97 -12.41
N PHE A 215 -7.43 -4.80 -11.84
CA PHE A 215 -7.99 -4.73 -10.50
C PHE A 215 -9.49 -5.02 -10.48
N GLY A 216 -9.93 -5.73 -9.44
CA GLY A 216 -11.34 -6.12 -9.30
C GLY A 216 -12.26 -4.99 -8.86
N ASN A 217 -13.57 -5.25 -8.98
CA ASN A 217 -14.62 -4.29 -8.63
C ASN A 217 -14.78 -4.13 -7.11
N CYS A 218 -15.06 -2.90 -6.69
CA CYS A 218 -15.35 -2.59 -5.29
C CYS A 218 -16.77 -3.05 -4.91
N THR A 219 -16.88 -3.86 -3.85
CA THR A 219 -18.15 -4.26 -3.21
C THR A 219 -18.37 -3.60 -1.85
N ASN A 220 -17.60 -2.57 -1.55
CA ASN A 220 -17.73 -1.71 -0.36
C ASN A 220 -17.68 -2.47 0.99
N THR A 221 -16.81 -3.48 1.10
CA THR A 221 -16.65 -4.26 2.34
C THR A 221 -15.95 -3.50 3.46
N GLY A 222 -15.22 -2.43 3.15
CA GLY A 222 -14.51 -1.61 4.13
C GLY A 222 -13.15 -2.14 4.59
N ALA A 223 -12.76 -3.38 4.23
CA ALA A 223 -11.50 -3.98 4.64
C ALA A 223 -10.27 -3.13 4.24
N CYS A 224 -10.34 -2.46 3.10
CA CYS A 224 -9.26 -1.61 2.60
C CYS A 224 -8.93 -0.42 3.53
N ALA A 225 -9.92 0.18 4.17
CA ALA A 225 -9.70 1.27 5.13
C ALA A 225 -9.24 0.72 6.50
N ALA A 226 -9.75 -0.43 6.92
CA ALA A 226 -9.35 -1.07 8.19
C ALA A 226 -7.87 -1.44 8.21
N GLU A 227 -7.33 -1.91 7.08
CA GLU A 227 -5.94 -2.34 6.94
C GLU A 227 -5.02 -1.23 6.36
N CYS A 228 -5.52 0.01 6.23
CA CYS A 228 -4.72 1.09 5.66
C CYS A 228 -3.71 1.64 6.68
N PRO A 229 -2.39 1.59 6.43
CA PRO A 229 -1.39 2.11 7.35
C PRO A 229 -1.39 3.65 7.47
N LYS A 230 -2.16 4.33 6.59
CA LYS A 230 -2.32 5.79 6.57
C LYS A 230 -3.75 6.25 6.86
N ASN A 231 -4.62 5.33 7.31
CA ASN A 231 -6.01 5.62 7.71
C ASN A 231 -6.83 6.35 6.64
N ILE A 232 -6.61 6.02 5.35
CA ILE A 232 -7.37 6.62 4.26
C ILE A 232 -8.86 6.30 4.41
N SER A 233 -9.68 7.33 4.53
CA SER A 233 -11.11 7.20 4.79
C SER A 233 -11.90 6.63 3.59
N LEU A 234 -12.94 5.84 3.88
CA LEU A 234 -13.90 5.36 2.88
C LEU A 234 -14.69 6.51 2.22
N SER A 235 -14.77 7.70 2.84
CA SER A 235 -15.39 8.90 2.24
C SER A 235 -14.76 9.26 0.90
N ASN A 236 -13.48 8.90 0.69
CA ASN A 236 -12.80 9.08 -0.59
C ASN A 236 -13.45 8.25 -1.71
N ILE A 237 -13.92 7.02 -1.42
CA ILE A 237 -14.62 6.19 -2.40
C ILE A 237 -15.95 6.84 -2.80
N ALA A 238 -16.71 7.36 -1.83
CA ALA A 238 -17.94 8.09 -2.12
C ALA A 238 -17.68 9.33 -2.99
N ARG A 239 -16.59 10.06 -2.71
CA ARG A 239 -16.18 11.21 -3.53
C ARG A 239 -15.75 10.80 -4.92
N LEU A 240 -14.96 9.75 -5.09
CA LEU A 240 -14.60 9.22 -6.41
C LEU A 240 -15.84 8.90 -7.24
N ASN A 241 -16.82 8.18 -6.65
CA ASN A 241 -18.06 7.84 -7.34
C ASN A 241 -18.82 9.11 -7.79
N ARG A 242 -18.89 10.12 -6.92
CA ARG A 242 -19.50 11.41 -7.27
C ARG A 242 -18.77 12.13 -8.40
N GLU A 243 -17.44 12.20 -8.35
CA GLU A 243 -16.62 12.84 -9.39
C GLU A 243 -16.71 12.07 -10.72
N PHE A 244 -16.75 10.75 -10.67
CA PHE A 244 -16.90 9.91 -11.87
C PHE A 244 -18.27 10.07 -12.53
N ILE A 245 -19.35 10.16 -11.72
CA ILE A 245 -20.70 10.43 -12.24
C ILE A 245 -20.75 11.81 -12.87
N LYS A 246 -20.24 12.85 -12.20
CA LYS A 246 -20.16 14.21 -12.75
C LYS A 246 -19.39 14.25 -14.06
N ALA A 247 -18.27 13.51 -14.13
CA ALA A 247 -17.43 13.44 -15.31
C ALA A 247 -18.14 12.86 -16.56
N LYS A 248 -19.21 12.07 -16.38
CA LYS A 248 -20.02 11.57 -17.50
C LYS A 248 -20.89 12.65 -18.16
N PHE A 249 -21.15 13.74 -17.44
CA PHE A 249 -21.95 14.87 -17.92
C PHE A 249 -21.11 16.12 -18.20
N ALA A 250 -19.79 16.03 -18.00
CA ALA A 250 -18.86 17.09 -18.38
C ALA A 250 -18.38 16.84 -19.81
N ASP A 251 -18.54 17.81 -20.67
CA ASP A 251 -18.08 17.82 -22.06
C ASP A 251 -16.53 17.84 -22.17
#